data_eb6c1068554c0df9c7cf4ad71dd67a61
#
_entry.id   eb6c1068554c0df9c7cf4ad71dd67a61
#
_cell.length_a   1.000
_cell.length_b   1.000
_cell.length_c   1.000
_cell.angle_alpha   90.00
_cell.angle_beta   90.00
_cell.angle_gamma   90.00
#
_symmetry.space_group_name_H-M   'P 1'
#
loop_
_entity.id
_entity.type
_entity.pdbx_description
1 polymer ?
#
loop_
_entity_poly.entity_id
_entity_poly.type
_entity_poly.pdbx_seq_one_letter_code
_entity_poly.pdbx_strand_id
1 'polypeptide(L)' 'MATITAIILARNEEQHIVDCIKSIQCANEILVIDDGSTDRTVELAESLGAVVIPHPLNN' A
#
# COMPACT_ATOMS: atom_id res chain seq x y z
N MET A 1 15.12 -14.54 14.25
CA MET A 1 14.98 -13.11 14.02
C MET A 1 13.57 -12.82 13.52
N ALA A 2 12.93 -11.82 14.07
CA ALA A 2 11.57 -11.50 13.70
C ALA A 2 11.54 -10.64 12.45
N THR A 3 10.51 -10.84 11.62
CA THR A 3 10.26 -9.97 10.47
C THR A 3 8.96 -9.22 10.70
N ILE A 4 8.86 -8.06 10.09
CA ILE A 4 7.70 -7.20 10.22
C ILE A 4 7.05 -7.03 8.85
N THR A 5 5.77 -7.33 8.77
CA THR A 5 4.97 -7.07 7.58
C THR A 5 3.98 -5.96 7.91
N ALA A 6 4.08 -4.86 7.19
CA ALA A 6 3.13 -3.76 7.35
C ALA A 6 2.01 -3.91 6.32
N ILE A 7 0.78 -3.75 6.76
CA ILE A 7 -0.39 -3.88 5.88
C ILE A 7 -1.13 -2.55 5.86
N ILE A 8 -1.37 -2.04 4.67
CA ILE A 8 -2.06 -0.77 4.47
C ILE A 8 -3.33 -1.03 3.68
N LEU A 9 -4.45 -0.53 4.19
CA LEU A 9 -5.70 -0.53 3.43
C LEU A 9 -5.79 0.81 2.72
N ALA A 10 -5.96 0.78 1.40
CA ALA A 10 -5.92 2.00 0.61
C ALA A 10 -7.09 2.08 -0.36
N ARG A 11 -7.62 3.28 -0.54
CA ARG A 11 -8.58 3.58 -1.57
C ARG A 11 -8.44 5.05 -1.92
N ASN A 12 -7.96 5.33 -3.15
CA ASN A 12 -7.79 6.69 -3.64
C ASN A 12 -6.95 7.54 -2.68
N GLU A 13 -5.77 7.02 -2.33
CA GLU A 13 -4.88 7.69 -1.38
C GLU A 13 -3.63 8.23 -2.05
N GLU A 14 -3.71 8.58 -3.33
CA GLU A 14 -2.49 8.98 -4.05
C GLU A 14 -1.76 10.16 -3.40
N GLN A 15 -2.49 11.02 -2.70
CA GLN A 15 -1.86 12.17 -2.03
C GLN A 15 -1.11 11.77 -0.77
N HIS A 16 -1.45 10.64 -0.16
CA HIS A 16 -0.89 10.24 1.13
C HIS A 16 -0.11 8.95 1.08
N ILE A 17 -0.29 8.13 0.04
CA ILE A 17 0.29 6.79 0.03
C ILE A 17 1.81 6.83 0.06
N VAL A 18 2.42 7.80 -0.61
CA VAL A 18 3.88 7.93 -0.65
C VAL A 18 4.42 8.20 0.75
N ASP A 19 3.84 9.19 1.43
CA ASP A 19 4.30 9.53 2.78
C ASP A 19 4.02 8.38 3.75
N CYS A 20 2.89 7.72 3.58
CA CYS A 20 2.53 6.58 4.43
C CYS A 20 3.57 5.46 4.30
N ILE A 21 3.91 5.10 3.06
CA ILE A 21 4.87 4.02 2.83
C ILE A 21 6.26 4.43 3.32
N LYS A 22 6.65 5.68 3.08
CA LYS A 22 7.97 6.14 3.52
C LYS A 22 8.09 6.09 5.05
N SER A 23 6.99 6.31 5.76
CA SER A 23 7.04 6.30 7.22
C SER A 23 7.20 4.90 7.81
N ILE A 24 6.97 3.86 7.02
CA ILE A 24 7.08 2.47 7.49
C ILE A 24 8.14 1.69 6.74
N GLN A 25 9.12 2.37 6.19
CA GLN A 25 10.19 1.70 5.42
C GLN A 25 11.02 0.76 6.28
N CYS A 26 10.92 0.84 7.59
CA CYS A 26 11.62 -0.10 8.47
C CYS A 26 10.99 -1.50 8.44
N ALA A 27 9.79 -1.64 7.90
CA ALA A 27 9.18 -2.96 7.78
C ALA A 27 9.92 -3.80 6.74
N ASN A 28 9.94 -5.10 6.96
CA ASN A 28 10.59 -6.03 6.04
C ASN A 28 9.77 -6.20 4.77
N GLU A 29 8.45 -6.09 4.90
CA GLU A 29 7.54 -6.25 3.78
C GLU A 29 6.38 -5.30 3.95
N ILE A 30 5.96 -4.68 2.84
CA ILE A 30 4.84 -3.75 2.85
C ILE A 30 3.80 -4.27 1.87
N LEU A 31 2.61 -4.56 2.38
CA LEU A 31 1.49 -5.00 1.58
C LEU A 31 0.44 -3.90 1.56
N VAL A 32 -0.03 -3.55 0.37
CA VAL A 32 -1.11 -2.57 0.21
C VAL A 32 -2.31 -3.31 -0.33
N ILE A 33 -3.37 -3.33 0.45
CA ILE A 33 -4.63 -3.92 0.02
C ILE A 33 -5.46 -2.80 -0.57
N ASP A 34 -5.67 -2.86 -1.87
CA ASP A 34 -6.30 -1.78 -2.62
C ASP A 34 -7.77 -2.07 -2.85
N ASP A 35 -8.62 -1.17 -2.37
CA ASP A 35 -10.06 -1.30 -2.49
C ASP A 35 -10.57 -0.53 -3.71
N GLY A 36 -10.07 -0.89 -4.88
CA GLY A 36 -10.58 -0.34 -6.12
C GLY A 36 -10.22 1.11 -6.38
N SER A 37 -8.98 1.50 -6.09
CA SER A 37 -8.55 2.87 -6.37
C SER A 37 -8.64 3.19 -7.85
N THR A 38 -9.13 4.39 -8.16
CA THR A 38 -9.24 4.88 -9.53
C THR A 38 -8.18 5.93 -9.84
N ASP A 39 -7.36 6.29 -8.86
CA ASP A 39 -6.28 7.25 -9.02
C ASP A 39 -4.94 6.51 -9.15
N ARG A 40 -3.85 7.20 -8.84
CA ARG A 40 -2.51 6.63 -8.99
C ARG A 40 -2.01 5.91 -7.74
N THR A 41 -2.89 5.57 -6.81
CA THR A 41 -2.49 4.93 -5.55
C THR A 41 -1.67 3.66 -5.79
N VAL A 42 -2.18 2.75 -6.64
CA VAL A 42 -1.51 1.49 -6.90
C VAL A 42 -0.15 1.72 -7.55
N GLU A 43 -0.11 2.58 -8.55
CA GLU A 43 1.12 2.88 -9.26
C GLU A 43 2.20 3.42 -8.33
N LEU A 44 1.81 4.35 -7.47
CA LEU A 44 2.76 4.97 -6.54
C LEU A 44 3.24 3.96 -5.49
N ALA A 45 2.32 3.13 -4.98
CA ALA A 45 2.70 2.13 -3.99
C ALA A 45 3.70 1.14 -4.57
N GLU A 46 3.45 0.67 -5.79
CA GLU A 46 4.36 -0.28 -6.43
C GLU A 46 5.72 0.34 -6.71
N SER A 47 5.75 1.62 -7.07
CA SER A 47 7.01 2.30 -7.35
C SER A 47 7.88 2.42 -6.11
N LEU A 48 7.29 2.31 -4.93
CA LEU A 48 8.03 2.38 -3.66
C LEU A 48 8.34 1.00 -3.09
N GLY A 49 8.09 -0.05 -3.86
CA GLY A 49 8.46 -1.41 -3.45
C GLY A 49 7.38 -2.16 -2.69
N ALA A 50 6.19 -1.60 -2.56
CA ALA A 50 5.11 -2.31 -1.90
C ALA A 50 4.48 -3.33 -2.84
N VAL A 51 3.97 -4.42 -2.27
CA VAL A 51 3.18 -5.39 -3.01
C VAL A 51 1.72 -4.98 -2.90
N VAL A 52 1.06 -4.76 -4.02
CA VAL A 52 -0.33 -4.32 -4.02
C VAL A 52 -1.23 -5.50 -4.33
N ILE A 53 -2.21 -5.72 -3.47
CA ILE A 53 -3.18 -6.79 -3.61
C ILE A 53 -4.54 -6.14 -3.85
N PRO A 54 -5.12 -6.30 -5.04
CA PRO A 54 -6.46 -5.76 -5.27
C PRO A 54 -7.49 -6.57 -4.53
N HIS A 55 -8.35 -5.88 -3.80
CA HIS A 55 -9.36 -6.56 -3.01
C HIS A 55 -10.59 -5.66 -2.90
N PRO A 56 -11.42 -5.62 -3.94
CA PRO A 56 -12.64 -4.81 -3.89
C PRO A 56 -13.53 -5.29 -2.75
N LEU A 57 -13.96 -4.36 -1.93
CA LEU A 57 -14.75 -4.69 -0.75
C LEU A 57 -16.24 -4.71 -1.03
N ASN A 58 -16.66 -4.21 -2.16
CA ASN A 58 -18.06 -4.25 -2.52
C ASN A 58 -18.40 -5.57 -3.20
N ASN A 59 -19.62 -5.95 -3.12
CA ASN A 59 -20.10 -7.17 -3.75
C ASN A 59 -21.12 -6.86 -4.81
#